data_57044b73fd1efa266269b45cf317ce7b
#
_entry.id   57044b73fd1efa266269b45cf317ce7b
#
_cell.length_a   1.000
_cell.length_b   1.000
_cell.length_c   1.000
_cell.angle_alpha   90.00
_cell.angle_beta   90.00
_cell.angle_gamma   90.00
#
_symmetry.space_group_name_H-M   'P 1'
#
loop_
_entity.id
_entity.type
_entity.pdbx_description
1 polymer ?
#
loop_
_entity_poly.entity_id
_entity_poly.type
_entity_poly.pdbx_seq_one_letter_code
_entity_poly.pdbx_strand_id
1 'polypeptide(L)'
;MNRLFRAVAVCLLAAVGVALAADDKPNPAATPRDSRLKQDYWKKRHESFVARAAKGDVDVLFLGDSITQGWEGAGKAVWADSFKGWKAANFGIGGDRTEDVLWRITGGKELNGIDPKLAVIMIGTNNVGSNSAEQIAGGVKAILDALHKAKPKTQVLLLGVFPRSGKPVPKDAAAATMLQPKIKQINDLISKFDDGKSVHYLDFGAKFLNDKGELPKALMPDYLHLSAAGYQIWADAIAKPVEALLKK
;
A
#
# COMPACT_ATOMS: atom_id res chain seq x y z
N MET A 1 -56.57 2.60 -58.99
CA MET A 1 -55.29 1.94 -58.59
C MET A 1 -54.46 2.96 -57.85
N ASN A 2 -54.66 3.02 -56.52
CA ASN A 2 -53.96 4.00 -55.67
C ASN A 2 -52.81 3.27 -54.87
N ARG A 3 -51.57 3.65 -55.13
CA ARG A 3 -50.42 3.18 -54.36
C ARG A 3 -50.14 4.18 -53.23
N LEU A 4 -50.35 3.76 -51.96
CA LEU A 4 -49.93 4.46 -50.78
C LEU A 4 -48.40 4.23 -50.56
N PHE A 5 -47.63 5.30 -50.58
CA PHE A 5 -46.29 5.30 -50.11
C PHE A 5 -46.29 5.50 -48.56
N ARG A 6 -45.84 4.50 -47.81
CA ARG A 6 -45.54 4.65 -46.36
C ARG A 6 -44.13 5.14 -46.22
N ALA A 7 -43.98 6.35 -45.69
CA ALA A 7 -42.70 6.88 -45.26
C ALA A 7 -42.36 6.31 -43.88
N VAL A 8 -41.22 5.62 -43.78
CA VAL A 8 -40.64 5.18 -42.51
C VAL A 8 -39.68 6.27 -42.04
N ALA A 9 -40.03 6.95 -40.94
CA ALA A 9 -39.15 7.90 -40.27
C ALA A 9 -38.18 7.14 -39.41
N VAL A 10 -36.91 7.18 -39.76
CA VAL A 10 -35.81 6.67 -38.92
C VAL A 10 -35.37 7.79 -37.97
N CYS A 11 -35.73 7.68 -36.68
CA CYS A 11 -35.19 8.54 -35.65
C CYS A 11 -33.76 8.11 -35.30
N LEU A 12 -32.76 8.88 -35.73
CA LEU A 12 -31.40 8.75 -35.24
C LEU A 12 -31.32 9.36 -33.82
N LEU A 13 -31.23 8.53 -32.81
CA LEU A 13 -30.83 8.96 -31.46
C LEU A 13 -29.31 9.19 -31.45
N ALA A 14 -28.92 10.47 -31.48
CA ALA A 14 -27.54 10.86 -31.22
C ALA A 14 -27.25 10.69 -29.72
N ALA A 15 -26.50 9.66 -29.34
CA ALA A 15 -25.95 9.51 -28.02
C ALA A 15 -24.84 10.56 -27.84
N VAL A 16 -25.12 11.64 -27.10
CA VAL A 16 -24.14 12.62 -26.68
C VAL A 16 -23.34 11.96 -25.53
N GLY A 17 -22.22 11.35 -25.89
CA GLY A 17 -21.23 10.89 -24.94
C GLY A 17 -20.58 12.12 -24.29
N VAL A 18 -20.94 12.44 -23.05
CA VAL A 18 -20.17 13.38 -22.22
C VAL A 18 -18.86 12.67 -21.87
N ALA A 19 -17.82 12.94 -22.66
CA ALA A 19 -16.46 12.64 -22.26
C ALA A 19 -16.13 13.55 -21.07
N LEU A 20 -16.13 13.00 -19.86
CA LEU A 20 -15.49 13.64 -18.71
C LEU A 20 -14.02 13.83 -19.09
N ALA A 21 -13.62 15.06 -19.34
CA ALA A 21 -12.22 15.42 -19.50
C ALA A 21 -11.50 14.96 -18.22
N ALA A 22 -10.63 13.97 -18.34
CA ALA A 22 -9.71 13.61 -17.29
C ALA A 22 -8.88 14.87 -16.99
N ASP A 23 -8.81 15.28 -15.73
CA ASP A 23 -8.00 16.41 -15.30
C ASP A 23 -6.55 16.07 -15.69
N ASP A 24 -5.99 16.79 -16.67
CA ASP A 24 -4.67 16.52 -17.29
C ASP A 24 -3.50 16.76 -16.32
N LYS A 25 -3.80 17.05 -15.05
CA LYS A 25 -2.76 17.26 -14.03
C LYS A 25 -2.15 15.93 -13.60
N PRO A 26 -0.81 15.84 -13.56
CA PRO A 26 -0.13 14.66 -13.07
C PRO A 26 -0.62 14.29 -11.67
N ASN A 27 -0.88 13.01 -11.43
CA ASN A 27 -1.24 12.54 -10.09
C ASN A 27 -0.03 12.71 -9.16
N PRO A 28 -0.10 13.62 -8.15
CA PRO A 28 1.03 13.89 -7.27
C PRO A 28 1.45 12.67 -6.44
N ALA A 29 0.51 11.78 -6.12
CA ALA A 29 0.79 10.55 -5.39
C ALA A 29 1.47 9.47 -6.25
N ALA A 30 1.45 9.62 -7.58
CA ALA A 30 2.11 8.75 -8.56
C ALA A 30 3.33 9.41 -9.23
N THR A 31 3.76 10.55 -8.73
CA THR A 31 4.95 11.28 -9.23
C THR A 31 6.12 11.06 -8.27
N PRO A 32 7.23 10.41 -8.68
CA PRO A 32 8.37 10.16 -7.79
C PRO A 32 8.89 11.44 -7.16
N ARG A 33 9.21 11.40 -5.85
CA ARG A 33 9.63 12.58 -5.10
C ARG A 33 10.87 12.32 -4.26
N ASP A 34 11.92 13.09 -4.48
CA ASP A 34 13.22 13.03 -3.78
C ASP A 34 13.38 14.07 -2.66
N SER A 35 12.37 14.91 -2.44
CA SER A 35 12.46 16.06 -1.52
C SER A 35 12.85 15.67 -0.08
N ARG A 36 12.64 14.43 0.32
CA ARG A 36 12.99 13.92 1.65
C ARG A 36 14.48 13.62 1.83
N LEU A 37 15.27 13.60 0.74
CA LEU A 37 16.74 13.53 0.82
C LEU A 37 17.37 14.67 1.63
N LYS A 38 16.64 15.79 1.80
CA LYS A 38 17.05 16.92 2.66
C LYS A 38 16.94 16.61 4.15
N GLN A 39 16.26 15.54 4.52
CA GLN A 39 16.08 15.10 5.92
C GLN A 39 17.13 14.05 6.25
N ASP A 40 18.10 14.38 7.11
CA ASP A 40 19.24 13.51 7.45
C ASP A 40 18.83 12.11 7.89
N TYR A 41 17.79 12.00 8.74
CA TYR A 41 17.28 10.71 9.17
C TYR A 41 16.80 9.87 7.99
N TRP A 42 15.98 10.44 7.12
CA TRP A 42 15.41 9.75 5.96
C TRP A 42 16.53 9.34 4.99
N LYS A 43 17.45 10.26 4.70
CA LYS A 43 18.59 10.00 3.81
C LYS A 43 19.45 8.84 4.32
N LYS A 44 19.86 8.87 5.59
CA LYS A 44 20.66 7.79 6.20
C LYS A 44 19.95 6.44 6.14
N ARG A 45 18.63 6.44 6.37
CA ARG A 45 17.85 5.21 6.30
C ARG A 45 17.75 4.69 4.86
N HIS A 46 17.47 5.54 3.89
CA HIS A 46 17.51 5.22 2.47
C HIS A 46 18.88 4.64 2.07
N GLU A 47 19.96 5.29 2.41
CA GLU A 47 21.34 4.84 2.11
C GLU A 47 21.63 3.46 2.75
N SER A 48 21.10 3.19 3.94
CA SER A 48 21.23 1.88 4.59
C SER A 48 20.51 0.77 3.80
N PHE A 49 19.38 1.08 3.15
CA PHE A 49 18.67 0.13 2.31
C PHE A 49 19.39 -0.13 0.98
N VAL A 50 19.96 0.90 0.37
CA VAL A 50 20.83 0.73 -0.80
C VAL A 50 22.02 -0.17 -0.46
N ALA A 51 22.66 0.06 0.69
CA ALA A 51 23.76 -0.78 1.17
C ALA A 51 23.30 -2.21 1.53
N ARG A 52 22.06 -2.38 2.07
CA ARG A 52 21.48 -3.70 2.35
C ARG A 52 21.18 -4.45 1.05
N ALA A 53 20.61 -3.77 0.06
CA ALA A 53 20.31 -4.36 -1.23
C ALA A 53 21.58 -4.81 -1.97
N ALA A 54 22.65 -4.01 -1.90
CA ALA A 54 23.93 -4.36 -2.51
C ALA A 54 24.55 -5.67 -2.00
N LYS A 55 24.17 -6.13 -0.79
CA LYS A 55 24.59 -7.43 -0.23
C LYS A 55 23.84 -8.62 -0.81
N GLY A 56 22.75 -8.38 -1.54
CA GLY A 56 21.88 -9.46 -2.03
C GLY A 56 21.15 -10.20 -0.91
N ASP A 57 20.77 -11.44 -1.17
CA ASP A 57 20.18 -12.39 -0.21
C ASP A 57 18.91 -11.85 0.48
N VAL A 58 17.94 -11.39 -0.33
CA VAL A 58 16.61 -10.96 0.08
C VAL A 58 15.59 -11.75 -0.72
N ASP A 59 14.89 -12.68 -0.06
CA ASP A 59 13.78 -13.42 -0.67
C ASP A 59 12.44 -12.71 -0.45
N VAL A 60 12.25 -12.05 0.71
CA VAL A 60 11.03 -11.30 1.03
C VAL A 60 11.37 -9.85 1.35
N LEU A 61 10.85 -8.93 0.55
CA LEU A 61 11.04 -7.49 0.73
C LEU A 61 9.78 -6.86 1.33
N PHE A 62 9.90 -6.19 2.47
CA PHE A 62 8.82 -5.38 3.03
C PHE A 62 9.02 -3.92 2.64
N LEU A 63 8.09 -3.35 1.87
CA LEU A 63 8.08 -1.94 1.45
C LEU A 63 6.94 -1.19 2.12
N GLY A 64 7.22 -0.02 2.68
CA GLY A 64 6.19 0.80 3.30
C GLY A 64 6.73 2.00 4.07
N ASP A 65 5.92 2.46 5.00
CA ASP A 65 6.15 3.65 5.82
C ASP A 65 6.55 3.32 7.27
N SER A 66 6.14 4.18 8.24
CA SER A 66 6.42 3.99 9.68
C SER A 66 5.85 2.70 10.25
N ILE A 67 4.72 2.23 9.73
CA ILE A 67 4.09 0.99 10.21
C ILE A 67 4.95 -0.21 9.78
N THR A 68 5.48 -0.20 8.56
CA THR A 68 6.47 -1.20 8.11
C THR A 68 7.79 -1.05 8.87
N GLN A 69 8.28 0.17 9.06
CA GLN A 69 9.49 0.41 9.85
C GLN A 69 9.38 -0.13 11.28
N GLY A 70 8.21 -0.07 11.88
CA GLY A 70 7.97 -0.49 13.26
C GLY A 70 8.20 -1.98 13.54
N TRP A 71 8.41 -2.81 12.52
CA TRP A 71 8.96 -4.15 12.67
C TRP A 71 10.36 -4.16 13.31
N GLU A 72 11.10 -3.06 13.27
CA GLU A 72 12.39 -2.89 13.97
C GLU A 72 12.24 -2.39 15.41
N GLY A 73 11.04 -1.91 15.76
CA GLY A 73 10.67 -1.42 17.08
C GLY A 73 9.74 -2.36 17.82
N ALA A 74 8.46 -1.97 17.92
CA ALA A 74 7.44 -2.74 18.64
C ALA A 74 7.21 -4.15 18.05
N GLY A 75 7.46 -4.34 16.76
CA GLY A 75 7.36 -5.63 16.08
C GLY A 75 8.61 -6.50 16.14
N LYS A 76 9.71 -6.06 16.77
CA LYS A 76 11.02 -6.71 16.64
C LYS A 76 11.04 -8.17 17.07
N ALA A 77 10.43 -8.49 18.20
CA ALA A 77 10.38 -9.88 18.69
C ALA A 77 9.54 -10.76 17.75
N VAL A 78 8.37 -10.26 17.35
CA VAL A 78 7.47 -10.96 16.41
C VAL A 78 8.16 -11.19 15.06
N TRP A 79 8.91 -10.19 14.56
CA TRP A 79 9.70 -10.33 13.32
C TRP A 79 10.70 -11.47 13.41
N ALA A 80 11.47 -11.50 14.51
CA ALA A 80 12.51 -12.51 14.71
C ALA A 80 11.94 -13.94 14.77
N ASP A 81 10.75 -14.09 15.35
CA ASP A 81 10.11 -15.40 15.50
C ASP A 81 9.36 -15.82 14.23
N SER A 82 8.56 -14.90 13.66
CA SER A 82 7.63 -15.24 12.58
C SER A 82 8.29 -15.31 11.20
N PHE A 83 9.34 -14.51 10.96
CA PHE A 83 9.96 -14.42 9.62
C PHE A 83 11.34 -15.06 9.55
N LYS A 84 11.66 -15.90 10.55
CA LYS A 84 12.87 -16.70 10.57
C LYS A 84 12.93 -17.61 9.33
N GLY A 85 13.99 -17.52 8.57
CA GLY A 85 14.19 -18.35 7.36
C GLY A 85 13.60 -17.75 6.07
N TRP A 86 12.86 -16.64 6.12
CA TRP A 86 12.33 -15.99 4.91
C TRP A 86 13.37 -15.10 4.20
N LYS A 87 14.55 -14.90 4.76
CA LYS A 87 15.53 -13.91 4.29
C LYS A 87 14.86 -12.56 4.06
N ALA A 88 14.05 -12.16 5.02
CA ALA A 88 13.25 -10.94 4.93
C ALA A 88 14.09 -9.69 5.16
N ALA A 89 13.77 -8.63 4.43
CA ALA A 89 14.35 -7.30 4.61
C ALA A 89 13.25 -6.25 4.79
N ASN A 90 13.42 -5.39 5.80
CA ASN A 90 12.49 -4.31 6.10
C ASN A 90 12.99 -3.00 5.47
N PHE A 91 12.27 -2.50 4.47
CA PHE A 91 12.52 -1.24 3.80
C PHE A 91 11.41 -0.22 4.09
N GLY A 92 10.96 -0.14 5.34
CA GLY A 92 10.02 0.88 5.81
C GLY A 92 10.73 2.17 6.25
N ILE A 93 10.22 3.35 5.86
CA ILE A 93 10.66 4.66 6.37
C ILE A 93 9.47 5.46 6.89
N GLY A 94 9.59 5.92 8.13
CA GLY A 94 8.56 6.71 8.78
C GLY A 94 8.14 7.94 7.98
N GLY A 95 6.83 8.14 7.83
CA GLY A 95 6.26 9.27 7.11
C GLY A 95 6.26 9.14 5.58
N ASP A 96 6.75 8.03 5.01
CA ASP A 96 6.73 7.84 3.56
C ASP A 96 5.31 7.81 3.02
N ARG A 97 5.15 8.43 1.88
CA ARG A 97 3.99 8.42 1.01
C ARG A 97 4.26 7.56 -0.22
N THR A 98 3.25 7.35 -1.03
CA THR A 98 3.39 6.57 -2.27
C THR A 98 4.47 7.14 -3.19
N GLU A 99 4.54 8.46 -3.36
CA GLU A 99 5.53 9.16 -4.16
C GLU A 99 6.96 9.00 -3.64
N ASP A 100 7.16 8.88 -2.32
CA ASP A 100 8.46 8.67 -1.70
C ASP A 100 8.94 7.23 -1.97
N VAL A 101 8.08 6.23 -1.72
CA VAL A 101 8.39 4.81 -2.02
C VAL A 101 8.67 4.62 -3.51
N LEU A 102 7.87 5.25 -4.39
CA LEU A 102 8.08 5.18 -5.83
C LEU A 102 9.47 5.69 -6.23
N TRP A 103 9.90 6.83 -5.66
CA TRP A 103 11.24 7.34 -5.91
C TRP A 103 12.33 6.40 -5.40
N ARG A 104 12.17 5.84 -4.20
CA ARG A 104 13.14 4.94 -3.58
C ARG A 104 13.44 3.71 -4.44
N ILE A 105 12.41 3.12 -5.03
CA ILE A 105 12.56 1.92 -5.87
C ILE A 105 12.93 2.23 -7.34
N THR A 106 12.86 3.51 -7.76
CA THR A 106 13.26 3.96 -9.10
C THR A 106 14.56 4.76 -9.05
N GLY A 107 14.50 6.08 -8.90
CA GLY A 107 15.66 6.98 -8.80
C GLY A 107 16.59 6.68 -7.62
N GLY A 108 16.02 6.23 -6.50
CA GLY A 108 16.75 5.87 -5.28
C GLY A 108 17.49 4.54 -5.32
N LYS A 109 17.22 3.68 -6.31
CA LYS A 109 17.96 2.43 -6.58
C LYS A 109 17.94 1.38 -5.44
N GLU A 110 16.94 1.40 -4.55
CA GLU A 110 16.85 0.45 -3.42
C GLU A 110 16.62 -1.01 -3.85
N LEU A 111 16.26 -1.25 -5.12
CA LEU A 111 16.13 -2.61 -5.67
C LEU A 111 17.42 -3.13 -6.33
N ASN A 112 18.49 -2.34 -6.36
CA ASN A 112 19.71 -2.76 -7.03
C ASN A 112 20.47 -3.78 -6.17
N GLY A 113 20.76 -4.94 -6.74
CA GLY A 113 21.50 -6.02 -6.07
C GLY A 113 20.60 -7.07 -5.39
N ILE A 114 19.28 -6.90 -5.38
CA ILE A 114 18.33 -7.92 -4.90
C ILE A 114 17.36 -8.33 -5.99
N ASP A 115 16.93 -9.58 -5.94
CA ASP A 115 15.86 -10.15 -6.77
C ASP A 115 14.87 -10.89 -5.85
N PRO A 116 14.04 -10.15 -5.09
CA PRO A 116 13.14 -10.77 -4.12
C PRO A 116 12.09 -11.63 -4.84
N LYS A 117 11.81 -12.79 -4.27
CA LYS A 117 10.71 -13.66 -4.72
C LYS A 117 9.36 -13.01 -4.44
N LEU A 118 9.28 -12.28 -3.32
CA LEU A 118 8.05 -11.65 -2.84
C LEU A 118 8.31 -10.24 -2.30
N ALA A 119 7.46 -9.29 -2.65
CA ALA A 119 7.35 -7.99 -2.00
C ALA A 119 6.04 -7.90 -1.20
N VAL A 120 6.11 -7.63 0.09
CA VAL A 120 4.96 -7.30 0.94
C VAL A 120 4.86 -5.78 1.01
N ILE A 121 3.78 -5.22 0.49
CA ILE A 121 3.63 -3.76 0.33
C ILE A 121 2.43 -3.25 1.15
N MET A 122 2.67 -2.29 2.05
CA MET A 122 1.64 -1.54 2.75
C MET A 122 2.04 -0.06 2.78
N ILE A 123 1.28 0.77 2.04
CA ILE A 123 1.58 2.20 1.85
C ILE A 123 0.31 3.00 1.56
N GLY A 124 0.31 4.29 1.84
CA GLY A 124 -0.78 5.21 1.50
C GLY A 124 -1.39 5.91 2.71
N THR A 125 -1.16 5.44 3.92
CA THR A 125 -1.73 6.05 5.14
C THR A 125 -1.31 7.52 5.29
N ASN A 126 -0.08 7.89 4.92
CA ASN A 126 0.43 9.27 5.00
C ASN A 126 -0.08 10.18 3.88
N ASN A 127 -0.69 9.61 2.85
CA ASN A 127 -1.34 10.37 1.77
C ASN A 127 -2.77 10.79 2.14
N VAL A 128 -3.42 10.13 3.10
CA VAL A 128 -4.86 10.26 3.41
C VAL A 128 -5.30 11.71 3.67
N GLY A 129 -4.43 12.52 4.29
CA GLY A 129 -4.72 13.93 4.58
C GLY A 129 -4.61 14.89 3.39
N SER A 130 -3.94 14.49 2.30
CA SER A 130 -3.55 15.41 1.21
C SER A 130 -4.02 14.97 -0.17
N ASN A 131 -4.34 13.69 -0.36
CA ASN A 131 -4.69 13.11 -1.65
C ASN A 131 -6.09 12.51 -1.63
N SER A 132 -6.76 12.40 -2.80
CA SER A 132 -7.98 11.63 -2.94
C SER A 132 -7.70 10.12 -2.87
N ALA A 133 -8.73 9.30 -2.70
CA ALA A 133 -8.57 7.84 -2.70
C ALA A 133 -8.04 7.34 -4.04
N GLU A 134 -8.51 7.92 -5.14
CA GLU A 134 -8.07 7.61 -6.51
C GLU A 134 -6.60 7.98 -6.74
N GLN A 135 -6.18 9.15 -6.21
CA GLN A 135 -4.78 9.56 -6.29
C GLN A 135 -3.87 8.60 -5.54
N ILE A 136 -4.29 8.17 -4.34
CA ILE A 136 -3.52 7.21 -3.53
C ILE A 136 -3.46 5.85 -4.24
N ALA A 137 -4.58 5.35 -4.73
CA ALA A 137 -4.62 4.12 -5.50
C ALA A 137 -3.72 4.20 -6.76
N GLY A 138 -3.76 5.33 -7.48
CA GLY A 138 -2.85 5.58 -8.60
C GLY A 138 -1.38 5.56 -8.21
N GLY A 139 -1.04 6.07 -7.01
CA GLY A 139 0.31 6.00 -6.45
C GLY A 139 0.74 4.57 -6.13
N VAL A 140 -0.15 3.77 -5.53
CA VAL A 140 0.09 2.33 -5.30
C VAL A 140 0.29 1.60 -6.63
N LYS A 141 -0.57 1.87 -7.63
CA LYS A 141 -0.42 1.27 -8.97
C LYS A 141 0.95 1.58 -9.59
N ALA A 142 1.39 2.84 -9.49
CA ALA A 142 2.70 3.25 -10.01
C ALA A 142 3.87 2.51 -9.32
N ILE A 143 3.76 2.23 -8.01
CA ILE A 143 4.74 1.41 -7.27
C ILE A 143 4.75 -0.03 -7.80
N LEU A 144 3.58 -0.65 -7.99
CA LEU A 144 3.46 -2.00 -8.54
C LEU A 144 4.09 -2.10 -9.93
N ASP A 145 3.78 -1.14 -10.81
CA ASP A 145 4.32 -1.08 -12.17
C ASP A 145 5.84 -0.90 -12.19
N ALA A 146 6.36 0.00 -11.35
CA ALA A 146 7.79 0.25 -11.23
C ALA A 146 8.53 -0.99 -10.68
N LEU A 147 7.95 -1.65 -9.68
CA LEU A 147 8.50 -2.88 -9.11
C LEU A 147 8.57 -3.99 -10.18
N HIS A 148 7.46 -4.27 -10.86
CA HIS A 148 7.43 -5.32 -11.89
C HIS A 148 8.29 -4.99 -13.11
N LYS A 149 8.43 -3.71 -13.46
CA LYS A 149 9.38 -3.29 -14.50
C LYS A 149 10.82 -3.59 -14.10
N ALA A 150 11.18 -3.36 -12.83
CA ALA A 150 12.53 -3.60 -12.33
C ALA A 150 12.78 -5.08 -12.00
N LYS A 151 11.77 -5.78 -11.48
CA LYS A 151 11.81 -7.15 -10.94
C LYS A 151 10.61 -7.97 -11.43
N PRO A 152 10.58 -8.38 -12.70
CA PRO A 152 9.38 -8.95 -13.34
C PRO A 152 8.94 -10.31 -12.76
N LYS A 153 9.81 -10.98 -12.02
CA LYS A 153 9.50 -12.29 -11.39
C LYS A 153 9.02 -12.15 -9.94
N THR A 154 9.11 -10.95 -9.36
CA THR A 154 8.71 -10.73 -7.97
C THR A 154 7.18 -10.82 -7.85
N GLN A 155 6.70 -11.74 -6.99
CA GLN A 155 5.30 -11.75 -6.57
C GLN A 155 5.04 -10.57 -5.63
N VAL A 156 3.83 -10.05 -5.57
CA VAL A 156 3.45 -8.99 -4.65
C VAL A 156 2.31 -9.46 -3.76
N LEU A 157 2.48 -9.31 -2.44
CA LEU A 157 1.38 -9.32 -1.48
C LEU A 157 1.07 -7.86 -1.11
N LEU A 158 0.05 -7.30 -1.76
CA LEU A 158 -0.44 -5.95 -1.51
C LEU A 158 -1.41 -5.98 -0.33
N LEU A 159 -1.08 -5.26 0.73
CA LEU A 159 -1.95 -5.17 1.90
C LEU A 159 -2.87 -3.95 1.83
N GLY A 160 -4.09 -4.12 2.32
CA GLY A 160 -4.98 -2.99 2.58
C GLY A 160 -4.33 -2.00 3.55
N VAL A 161 -4.59 -0.71 3.36
CA VAL A 161 -4.21 0.34 4.31
C VAL A 161 -4.94 0.08 5.63
N PHE A 162 -4.19 0.00 6.73
CA PHE A 162 -4.76 -0.33 8.03
C PHE A 162 -5.68 0.78 8.57
N PRO A 163 -6.67 0.42 9.38
CA PRO A 163 -7.53 1.38 10.04
C PRO A 163 -6.70 2.30 10.93
N ARG A 164 -7.12 3.56 11.02
CA ARG A 164 -6.50 4.58 11.87
C ARG A 164 -7.51 5.60 12.35
N SER A 165 -7.23 6.28 13.44
CA SER A 165 -8.03 7.45 13.82
C SER A 165 -7.77 8.63 12.90
N GLY A 166 -8.81 9.37 12.59
CA GLY A 166 -8.74 10.58 11.76
C GLY A 166 -8.79 11.89 12.52
N LYS A 167 -8.96 11.80 13.83
CA LYS A 167 -9.07 12.96 14.72
C LYS A 167 -8.15 12.76 15.92
N PRO A 168 -7.70 13.85 16.56
CA PRO A 168 -7.07 13.74 17.87
C PRO A 168 -7.97 12.94 18.81
N VAL A 169 -7.42 11.92 19.44
CA VAL A 169 -8.13 11.06 20.38
C VAL A 169 -7.71 11.49 21.79
N PRO A 170 -8.66 11.61 22.76
CA PRO A 170 -8.33 11.87 24.15
C PRO A 170 -7.29 10.86 24.67
N LYS A 171 -6.32 11.33 25.49
CA LYS A 171 -5.21 10.49 25.99
C LYS A 171 -5.69 9.29 26.82
N ASP A 172 -6.84 9.44 27.46
CA ASP A 172 -7.47 8.45 28.33
C ASP A 172 -8.47 7.54 27.57
N ALA A 173 -8.74 7.81 26.30
CA ALA A 173 -9.63 6.96 25.51
C ALA A 173 -9.03 5.56 25.32
N ALA A 174 -9.82 4.53 25.60
CA ALA A 174 -9.45 3.13 25.41
C ALA A 174 -9.53 2.69 23.94
N ALA A 175 -10.35 3.37 23.14
CA ALA A 175 -10.57 3.10 21.72
C ALA A 175 -10.95 4.38 20.97
N ALA A 176 -10.76 4.40 19.67
CA ALA A 176 -11.03 5.54 18.81
C ALA A 176 -11.93 5.19 17.63
N THR A 177 -12.81 6.11 17.28
CA THR A 177 -13.56 6.06 16.02
C THR A 177 -12.62 6.31 14.85
N MET A 178 -12.71 5.49 13.83
CA MET A 178 -11.76 5.47 12.72
C MET A 178 -12.08 6.46 11.59
N LEU A 179 -11.05 6.82 10.82
CA LEU A 179 -11.15 7.46 9.49
C LEU A 179 -11.58 6.43 8.44
N GLN A 180 -12.79 5.88 8.62
CA GLN A 180 -13.26 4.74 7.84
C GLN A 180 -13.53 5.02 6.36
N PRO A 181 -14.28 6.06 5.96
CA PRO A 181 -14.77 6.10 4.58
C PRO A 181 -13.64 6.17 3.57
N LYS A 182 -12.61 7.00 3.82
CA LYS A 182 -11.52 7.19 2.87
C LYS A 182 -10.58 5.98 2.79
N ILE A 183 -10.27 5.36 3.93
CA ILE A 183 -9.45 4.14 3.94
C ILE A 183 -10.18 3.02 3.23
N LYS A 184 -11.49 2.86 3.49
CA LYS A 184 -12.31 1.89 2.77
C LYS A 184 -12.29 2.15 1.25
N GLN A 185 -12.46 3.40 0.81
CA GLN A 185 -12.39 3.77 -0.61
C GLN A 185 -11.04 3.41 -1.22
N ILE A 186 -9.93 3.71 -0.52
CA ILE A 186 -8.59 3.32 -0.97
C ILE A 186 -8.51 1.80 -1.12
N ASN A 187 -8.92 1.05 -0.11
CA ASN A 187 -8.84 -0.41 -0.09
C ASN A 187 -9.75 -1.04 -1.17
N ASP A 188 -10.95 -0.50 -1.39
CA ASP A 188 -11.83 -0.92 -2.49
C ASP A 188 -11.19 -0.68 -3.88
N LEU A 189 -10.38 0.37 -4.04
CA LEU A 189 -9.69 0.65 -5.29
C LEU A 189 -8.46 -0.24 -5.48
N ILE A 190 -7.59 -0.36 -4.46
CA ILE A 190 -6.35 -1.13 -4.57
C ILE A 190 -6.60 -2.65 -4.58
N SER A 191 -7.71 -3.13 -4.03
CA SER A 191 -8.10 -4.55 -4.12
C SER A 191 -8.28 -5.02 -5.57
N LYS A 192 -8.64 -4.10 -6.48
CA LYS A 192 -8.81 -4.39 -7.92
C LYS A 192 -7.47 -4.62 -8.64
N PHE A 193 -6.35 -4.38 -7.98
CA PHE A 193 -5.02 -4.68 -8.54
C PHE A 193 -4.62 -6.14 -8.35
N ASP A 194 -5.38 -6.90 -7.55
CA ASP A 194 -5.24 -8.36 -7.48
C ASP A 194 -5.54 -8.96 -8.85
N ASP A 195 -4.53 -9.58 -9.46
CA ASP A 195 -4.64 -10.23 -10.77
C ASP A 195 -4.61 -11.76 -10.65
N GLY A 196 -4.50 -12.28 -9.42
CA GLY A 196 -4.39 -13.70 -9.11
C GLY A 196 -3.10 -14.37 -9.59
N LYS A 197 -2.17 -13.60 -10.17
CA LYS A 197 -0.94 -14.10 -10.81
C LYS A 197 0.30 -13.51 -10.18
N SER A 198 0.50 -12.21 -10.33
CA SER A 198 1.69 -11.48 -9.86
C SER A 198 1.39 -10.54 -8.71
N VAL A 199 0.16 -10.06 -8.57
CA VAL A 199 -0.31 -9.26 -7.46
C VAL A 199 -1.44 -9.98 -6.74
N HIS A 200 -1.29 -10.14 -5.44
CA HIS A 200 -2.27 -10.74 -4.54
C HIS A 200 -2.64 -9.72 -3.46
N TYR A 201 -3.93 -9.44 -3.31
CA TYR A 201 -4.42 -8.48 -2.32
C TYR A 201 -4.87 -9.17 -1.04
N LEU A 202 -4.53 -8.59 0.10
CA LEU A 202 -4.98 -9.06 1.40
C LEU A 202 -5.36 -7.87 2.29
N ASP A 203 -6.62 -7.82 2.73
CA ASP A 203 -7.08 -6.89 3.75
C ASP A 203 -7.49 -7.66 5.02
N PHE A 204 -6.81 -7.40 6.10
CA PHE A 204 -7.14 -7.91 7.43
C PHE A 204 -7.32 -6.78 8.45
N GLY A 205 -7.57 -5.56 7.98
CA GLY A 205 -7.77 -4.37 8.81
C GLY A 205 -8.85 -4.55 9.88
N ALA A 206 -9.89 -5.34 9.58
CA ALA A 206 -10.95 -5.66 10.54
C ALA A 206 -10.43 -6.38 11.80
N LYS A 207 -9.31 -7.10 11.73
CA LYS A 207 -8.71 -7.79 12.88
C LYS A 207 -8.13 -6.82 13.93
N PHE A 208 -7.94 -5.56 13.58
CA PHE A 208 -7.50 -4.53 14.53
C PHE A 208 -8.66 -3.87 15.27
N LEU A 209 -9.91 -4.24 14.98
CA LEU A 209 -11.09 -3.60 15.54
C LEU A 209 -11.72 -4.47 16.63
N ASN A 210 -12.34 -3.81 17.61
CA ASN A 210 -13.20 -4.48 18.57
C ASN A 210 -14.61 -4.75 17.96
N ASP A 211 -15.46 -5.43 18.73
CA ASP A 211 -16.84 -5.77 18.31
C ASP A 211 -17.73 -4.54 18.00
N LYS A 212 -17.32 -3.35 18.44
CA LYS A 212 -18.00 -2.08 18.14
C LYS A 212 -17.45 -1.40 16.89
N GLY A 213 -16.46 -2.01 16.21
CA GLY A 213 -15.77 -1.43 15.05
C GLY A 213 -14.81 -0.29 15.43
N GLU A 214 -14.39 -0.21 16.68
CA GLU A 214 -13.45 0.78 17.19
C GLU A 214 -12.03 0.19 17.23
N LEU A 215 -11.04 1.07 17.21
CA LEU A 215 -9.62 0.73 17.25
C LEU A 215 -9.12 0.75 18.70
N PRO A 216 -8.82 -0.41 19.32
CA PRO A 216 -8.32 -0.47 20.69
C PRO A 216 -6.91 0.10 20.82
N LYS A 217 -6.67 0.90 21.85
CA LYS A 217 -5.35 1.43 22.20
C LYS A 217 -4.32 0.31 22.46
N ALA A 218 -4.77 -0.83 22.95
CA ALA A 218 -3.92 -1.99 23.17
C ALA A 218 -3.24 -2.50 21.89
N LEU A 219 -3.91 -2.35 20.74
CA LEU A 219 -3.38 -2.77 19.42
C LEU A 219 -2.63 -1.64 18.72
N MET A 220 -3.09 -0.40 18.87
CA MET A 220 -2.46 0.80 18.30
C MET A 220 -2.43 1.93 19.34
N PRO A 221 -1.34 2.07 20.11
CA PRO A 221 -1.26 2.98 21.25
C PRO A 221 -1.52 4.46 20.94
N ASP A 222 -1.21 4.88 19.72
CA ASP A 222 -1.47 6.22 19.18
C ASP A 222 -2.54 6.21 18.08
N TYR A 223 -3.28 5.10 17.95
CA TYR A 223 -4.34 4.87 16.95
C TYR A 223 -3.85 4.95 15.50
N LEU A 224 -2.57 4.67 15.28
CA LEU A 224 -1.92 4.60 13.97
C LEU A 224 -0.86 3.50 13.93
N HIS A 225 0.08 3.51 14.88
CA HIS A 225 1.20 2.57 14.90
C HIS A 225 0.88 1.35 15.77
N LEU A 226 1.30 0.19 15.31
CA LEU A 226 1.01 -1.08 15.96
C LEU A 226 1.82 -1.25 17.25
N SER A 227 1.19 -1.82 18.28
CA SER A 227 1.87 -2.45 19.41
C SER A 227 2.44 -3.81 19.01
N ALA A 228 3.19 -4.48 19.89
CA ALA A 228 3.64 -5.86 19.68
C ALA A 228 2.47 -6.80 19.37
N ALA A 229 1.33 -6.66 20.07
CA ALA A 229 0.13 -7.45 19.80
C ALA A 229 -0.45 -7.15 18.40
N GLY A 230 -0.43 -5.89 17.97
CA GLY A 230 -0.82 -5.51 16.61
C GLY A 230 0.11 -6.12 15.54
N TYR A 231 1.41 -6.17 15.79
CA TYR A 231 2.36 -6.84 14.90
C TYR A 231 2.15 -8.36 14.87
N GLN A 232 1.76 -8.99 15.99
CA GLN A 232 1.42 -10.41 15.98
C GLN A 232 0.23 -10.70 15.07
N ILE A 233 -0.83 -9.86 15.12
CA ILE A 233 -1.97 -9.97 14.20
C ILE A 233 -1.52 -9.87 12.73
N TRP A 234 -0.60 -8.95 12.42
CA TRP A 234 -0.07 -8.83 11.07
C TRP A 234 0.72 -10.08 10.66
N ALA A 235 1.65 -10.54 11.50
CA ALA A 235 2.43 -11.75 11.22
C ALA A 235 1.54 -12.96 10.93
N ASP A 236 0.54 -13.21 11.81
CA ASP A 236 -0.39 -14.34 11.67
C ASP A 236 -1.23 -14.24 10.39
N ALA A 237 -1.63 -13.01 10.01
CA ALA A 237 -2.44 -12.80 8.82
C ALA A 237 -1.70 -13.10 7.52
N ILE A 238 -0.38 -12.81 7.46
CA ILE A 238 0.40 -12.96 6.21
C ILE A 238 1.15 -14.30 6.14
N ALA A 239 1.30 -15.05 7.23
CA ALA A 239 2.14 -16.25 7.27
C ALA A 239 1.80 -17.24 6.14
N LYS A 240 0.57 -17.72 6.10
CA LYS A 240 0.11 -18.67 5.07
C LYS A 240 0.17 -18.10 3.64
N PRO A 241 -0.33 -16.86 3.37
CA PRO A 241 -0.18 -16.24 2.06
C PRO A 241 1.28 -16.14 1.59
N VAL A 242 2.19 -15.69 2.45
CA VAL A 242 3.62 -15.58 2.10
C VAL A 242 4.23 -16.94 1.79
N GLU A 243 4.00 -17.94 2.64
CA GLU A 243 4.49 -19.31 2.40
C GLU A 243 3.97 -19.90 1.07
N ALA A 244 2.72 -19.63 0.73
CA ALA A 244 2.14 -20.08 -0.53
C ALA A 244 2.77 -19.38 -1.75
N LEU A 245 3.07 -18.07 -1.64
CA LEU A 245 3.68 -17.30 -2.71
C LEU A 245 5.17 -17.60 -2.90
N LEU A 246 5.88 -17.95 -1.83
CA LEU A 246 7.31 -18.35 -1.91
C LEU A 246 7.53 -19.71 -2.56
N LYS A 247 6.48 -20.54 -2.70
CA LYS A 247 6.53 -21.86 -3.34
C LYS A 247 6.26 -21.80 -4.85
N LYS A 248 5.79 -20.67 -5.35
CA LYS A 248 5.55 -20.43 -6.79
C LYS A 248 6.88 -20.11 -7.51
#